data_8dc70c600e424371ce2f4c983f181838
#
_entry.id   8dc70c600e424371ce2f4c983f181838
#
_cell.length_a   1.000
_cell.length_b   1.000
_cell.length_c   1.000
_cell.angle_alpha   90.00
_cell.angle_beta   90.00
_cell.angle_gamma   90.00
#
_symmetry.space_group_name_H-M   'P 1'
#
loop_
_entity.id
_entity.type
_entity.pdbx_description
1 polymer ?
#
loop_
_entity_poly.entity_id
_entity_poly.type
_entity_poly.pdbx_seq_one_letter_code
_entity_poly.pdbx_strand_id
1 'polypeptide(L)'
;MSKILASIQPAYLPWLPYFKRVKQSDIFVILDNVQFVKNSFHNRNYISSNNQLTRLTVPVFHKFGQKIFEVKIDNSKNWREKHWKSILQSYSKSKYFNLIKN
;
A
#
# COMPACT_ATOMS: atom_id res chain seq x y z
N MET A 1 14.65 -10.87 -28.54
CA MET A 1 14.76 -10.68 -27.08
C MET A 1 13.43 -10.88 -26.41
N SER A 2 13.42 -11.68 -25.38
CA SER A 2 12.20 -11.90 -24.60
C SER A 2 11.98 -10.74 -23.62
N LYS A 3 10.71 -10.35 -23.46
CA LYS A 3 10.31 -9.34 -22.47
C LYS A 3 9.79 -10.02 -21.21
N ILE A 4 10.00 -9.39 -20.08
CA ILE A 4 9.50 -9.86 -18.80
C ILE A 4 8.19 -9.15 -18.50
N LEU A 5 7.12 -9.94 -18.36
CA LEU A 5 5.80 -9.47 -17.95
C LEU A 5 5.59 -9.87 -16.49
N ALA A 6 5.24 -8.91 -15.66
CA ALA A 6 4.84 -9.16 -14.28
C ALA A 6 3.45 -8.60 -14.03
N SER A 7 2.68 -9.27 -13.19
CA SER A 7 1.37 -8.80 -12.77
C SER A 7 1.20 -9.03 -11.29
N ILE A 8 0.58 -8.07 -10.62
CA ILE A 8 0.35 -8.16 -9.18
C ILE A 8 -0.83 -7.28 -8.79
N GLN A 9 -1.52 -7.66 -7.72
CA GLN A 9 -2.64 -6.88 -7.19
C GLN A 9 -2.13 -5.60 -6.52
N PRO A 10 -2.92 -4.50 -6.56
CA PRO A 10 -2.56 -3.30 -5.81
C PRO A 10 -2.45 -3.59 -4.32
N ALA A 11 -1.51 -2.93 -3.67
CA ALA A 11 -1.31 -3.08 -2.24
C ALA A 11 -1.00 -1.72 -1.62
N TYR A 12 -1.47 -1.50 -0.39
CA TYR A 12 -1.18 -0.28 0.35
C TYR A 12 0.21 -0.37 0.98
N LEU A 13 1.06 0.63 0.75
CA LEU A 13 2.44 0.68 1.22
C LEU A 13 3.18 -0.64 0.97
N PRO A 14 3.29 -1.07 -0.29
CA PRO A 14 3.86 -2.38 -0.59
C PRO A 14 5.34 -2.47 -0.19
N TRP A 15 5.76 -3.67 0.15
CA TRP A 15 7.10 -3.94 0.62
C TRP A 15 8.11 -4.08 -0.54
N LEU A 16 9.40 -4.19 -0.17
CA LEU A 16 10.49 -4.14 -1.14
C LEU A 16 10.38 -5.15 -2.30
N PRO A 17 10.03 -6.44 -2.09
CA PRO A 17 9.90 -7.37 -3.22
C PRO A 17 8.87 -6.95 -4.27
N TYR A 18 7.83 -6.23 -3.88
CA TYR A 18 6.86 -5.66 -4.82
C TYR A 18 7.56 -4.71 -5.80
N PHE A 19 8.31 -3.76 -5.28
CA PHE A 19 9.01 -2.77 -6.10
C PHE A 19 10.14 -3.39 -6.91
N LYS A 20 10.79 -4.40 -6.37
CA LYS A 20 11.82 -5.14 -7.08
C LYS A 20 11.25 -5.82 -8.32
N ARG A 21 10.05 -6.40 -8.21
CA ARG A 21 9.35 -7.00 -9.33
C ARG A 21 8.98 -5.97 -10.39
N VAL A 22 8.51 -4.79 -9.97
CA VAL A 22 8.23 -3.68 -10.90
C VAL A 22 9.50 -3.31 -11.67
N LYS A 23 10.62 -3.15 -10.96
CA LYS A 23 11.88 -2.73 -11.56
C LYS A 23 12.42 -3.75 -12.56
N GLN A 24 12.24 -5.05 -12.29
CA GLN A 24 12.74 -6.13 -13.15
C GLN A 24 11.85 -6.42 -14.35
N SER A 25 10.63 -5.90 -14.38
CA SER A 25 9.70 -6.17 -15.46
C SER A 25 9.83 -5.14 -16.59
N ASP A 26 9.62 -5.59 -17.82
CA ASP A 26 9.48 -4.70 -18.96
C ASP A 26 8.06 -4.14 -19.04
N ILE A 27 7.08 -4.98 -18.70
CA ILE A 27 5.67 -4.61 -18.64
C ILE A 27 5.15 -5.05 -17.29
N PHE A 28 4.56 -4.11 -16.55
CA PHE A 28 3.96 -4.37 -15.24
C PHE A 28 2.47 -4.10 -15.29
N VAL A 29 1.67 -5.12 -14.97
CA VAL A 29 0.21 -5.02 -15.00
C VAL A 29 -0.32 -5.04 -13.58
N ILE A 30 -1.11 -4.03 -13.23
CA ILE A 30 -1.78 -3.96 -11.94
C ILE A 30 -3.13 -4.66 -12.06
N LEU A 31 -3.30 -5.75 -11.31
CA LEU A 31 -4.52 -6.55 -11.34
C LEU A 31 -5.54 -6.00 -10.34
N ASP A 32 -6.36 -5.05 -10.78
CA ASP A 32 -7.41 -4.48 -9.95
C ASP A 32 -8.80 -5.02 -10.26
N ASN A 33 -8.91 -5.97 -11.17
CA ASN A 33 -10.16 -6.61 -11.57
C ASN A 33 -10.46 -7.90 -10.81
N VAL A 34 -9.71 -8.17 -9.75
CA VAL A 34 -9.95 -9.31 -8.84
C VAL A 34 -10.75 -8.84 -7.64
N GLN A 35 -11.33 -9.79 -6.91
CA GLN A 35 -12.15 -9.49 -5.75
C GLN A 35 -11.33 -8.78 -4.66
N PHE A 36 -11.88 -7.71 -4.09
CA PHE A 36 -11.29 -7.02 -2.95
C PHE A 36 -11.46 -7.87 -1.70
N VAL A 37 -10.38 -7.97 -0.91
CA VAL A 37 -10.41 -8.64 0.39
C VAL A 37 -10.21 -7.57 1.46
N LYS A 38 -11.25 -7.33 2.26
CA LYS A 38 -11.22 -6.33 3.31
C LYS A 38 -10.18 -6.68 4.37
N ASN A 39 -9.42 -5.68 4.80
CA ASN A 39 -8.41 -5.81 5.85
C ASN A 39 -7.27 -6.77 5.48
N SER A 40 -7.03 -6.93 4.19
CA SER A 40 -5.83 -7.55 3.64
C SER A 40 -4.83 -6.49 3.22
N PHE A 41 -3.74 -6.87 2.56
CA PHE A 41 -2.77 -5.91 2.04
C PHE A 41 -3.32 -5.01 0.93
N HIS A 42 -4.56 -5.23 0.47
CA HIS A 42 -5.23 -4.30 -0.44
C HIS A 42 -5.41 -2.91 0.21
N ASN A 43 -5.83 -2.87 1.48
CA ASN A 43 -6.08 -1.60 2.17
C ASN A 43 -5.42 -1.50 3.55
N ARG A 44 -4.50 -2.39 3.87
CA ARG A 44 -3.87 -2.45 5.20
C ARG A 44 -2.42 -2.84 5.08
N ASN A 45 -1.59 -2.25 5.92
CA ASN A 45 -0.22 -2.70 6.10
C ASN A 45 0.27 -2.31 7.50
N TYR A 46 1.49 -2.69 7.81
CA TYR A 46 2.09 -2.44 9.11
C TYR A 46 3.37 -1.64 8.93
N ILE A 47 3.63 -0.75 9.86
CA ILE A 47 4.90 -0.04 9.96
C ILE A 47 5.55 -0.39 11.30
N SER A 48 6.89 -0.29 11.35
CA SER A 48 7.64 -0.55 12.58
C SER A 48 7.76 0.73 13.39
N SER A 49 7.40 0.67 14.67
CA SER A 49 7.51 1.80 15.59
C SER A 49 7.97 1.27 16.93
N ASN A 50 9.16 1.71 17.42
CA ASN A 50 9.71 1.31 18.72
C ASN A 50 9.71 -0.21 18.94
N ASN A 51 10.16 -0.97 17.92
CA ASN A 51 10.21 -2.44 17.91
C ASN A 51 8.83 -3.10 17.97
N GLN A 52 7.77 -2.35 17.69
CA GLN A 52 6.41 -2.86 17.61
C GLN A 52 5.84 -2.58 16.23
N LEU A 53 4.93 -3.44 15.79
CA LEU A 53 4.21 -3.24 14.53
C LEU A 53 2.97 -2.38 14.78
N THR A 54 2.85 -1.31 14.01
CA THR A 54 1.67 -0.45 14.00
C THR A 54 0.88 -0.71 12.74
N ARG A 55 -0.39 -1.05 12.89
CA ARG A 55 -1.28 -1.34 11.77
C ARG A 55 -1.88 -0.07 11.21
N LEU A 56 -1.76 0.11 9.90
CA LEU A 56 -2.39 1.22 9.18
C LEU A 56 -3.42 0.67 8.21
N THR A 57 -4.66 1.11 8.35
CA THR A 57 -5.76 0.67 7.51
C THR A 57 -6.39 1.87 6.81
N VAL A 58 -6.49 1.79 5.48
CA VAL A 58 -7.24 2.77 4.70
C VAL A 58 -8.73 2.41 4.80
N PRO A 59 -9.58 3.31 5.32
CA PRO A 59 -11.02 3.02 5.41
C PRO A 59 -11.65 3.01 4.03
N VAL A 60 -12.54 2.06 3.79
CA VAL A 60 -13.18 1.90 2.49
C VAL A 60 -14.67 1.66 2.64
N PHE A 61 -15.44 2.04 1.61
CA PHE A 61 -16.81 1.61 1.42
C PHE A 61 -16.77 0.30 0.64
N HIS A 62 -17.14 -0.80 1.27
CA HIS A 62 -16.98 -2.12 0.68
C HIS A 62 -18.25 -2.95 0.82
N LYS A 63 -18.66 -3.56 -0.31
CA LYS A 63 -19.71 -4.59 -0.35
C LYS A 63 -19.06 -5.91 -0.76
N PHE A 64 -19.50 -7.00 -0.15
CA PHE A 64 -18.97 -8.32 -0.47
C PHE A 64 -19.06 -8.61 -1.97
N GLY A 65 -17.98 -9.16 -2.52
CA GLY A 65 -17.91 -9.51 -3.93
C GLY A 65 -17.44 -8.41 -4.86
N GLN A 66 -17.23 -7.19 -4.36
CA GLN A 66 -16.70 -6.11 -5.19
C GLN A 66 -15.27 -6.39 -5.63
N LYS A 67 -14.96 -5.98 -6.85
CA LYS A 67 -13.58 -5.98 -7.36
C LYS A 67 -12.82 -4.78 -6.81
N ILE A 68 -11.49 -4.86 -6.80
CA ILE A 68 -10.65 -3.79 -6.22
C ILE A 68 -10.99 -2.44 -6.83
N PHE A 69 -11.13 -2.34 -8.16
CA PHE A 69 -11.40 -1.05 -8.80
C PHE A 69 -12.77 -0.47 -8.47
N GLU A 70 -13.69 -1.28 -7.93
CA GLU A 70 -15.04 -0.83 -7.55
C GLU A 70 -15.09 -0.28 -6.14
N VAL A 71 -14.09 -0.57 -5.31
CA VAL A 71 -14.07 -0.15 -3.90
C VAL A 71 -13.60 1.29 -3.81
N LYS A 72 -14.35 2.11 -3.07
CA LYS A 72 -14.02 3.53 -2.88
C LYS A 72 -13.44 3.75 -1.49
N ILE A 73 -12.49 4.67 -1.40
CA ILE A 73 -11.90 5.08 -0.14
C ILE A 73 -12.88 5.98 0.61
N ASP A 74 -13.04 5.74 1.91
CA ASP A 74 -13.87 6.56 2.79
C ASP A 74 -13.06 7.77 3.26
N ASN A 75 -13.14 8.86 2.51
CA ASN A 75 -12.41 10.09 2.83
C ASN A 75 -13.11 10.96 3.88
N SER A 76 -14.26 10.52 4.42
CA SER A 76 -14.89 11.21 5.54
C SER A 76 -14.10 11.02 6.83
N LYS A 77 -13.23 10.02 6.89
CA LYS A 77 -12.34 9.75 8.02
C LYS A 77 -10.98 10.38 7.75
N ASN A 78 -10.36 10.90 8.80
CA ASN A 78 -9.07 11.59 8.70
C ASN A 78 -7.91 10.59 8.70
N TRP A 79 -7.92 9.65 7.76
CA TRP A 79 -6.94 8.57 7.73
C TRP A 79 -5.56 9.00 7.21
N ARG A 80 -5.53 9.93 6.23
CA ARG A 80 -4.26 10.39 5.65
C ARG A 80 -3.37 11.05 6.68
N GLU A 81 -3.94 11.96 7.45
CA GLU A 81 -3.20 12.67 8.49
C GLU A 81 -2.74 11.71 9.59
N LYS A 82 -3.60 10.79 10.01
CA LYS A 82 -3.24 9.78 11.02
C LYS A 82 -2.10 8.89 10.56
N HIS A 83 -2.15 8.41 9.32
CA HIS A 83 -1.08 7.59 8.74
C HIS A 83 0.22 8.37 8.63
N TRP A 84 0.13 9.62 8.17
CA TRP A 84 1.30 10.48 8.04
C TRP A 84 1.97 10.73 9.40
N LYS A 85 1.20 11.01 10.44
CA LYS A 85 1.73 11.18 11.80
C LYS A 85 2.42 9.91 12.29
N SER A 86 1.84 8.74 12.03
CA SER A 86 2.45 7.47 12.41
C SER A 86 3.77 7.25 11.69
N ILE A 87 3.84 7.57 10.41
CA ILE A 87 5.06 7.45 9.61
C ILE A 87 6.13 8.42 10.12
N LEU A 88 5.75 9.67 10.44
CA LEU A 88 6.66 10.66 11.01
C LEU A 88 7.27 10.16 12.31
N GLN A 89 6.44 9.67 13.24
CA GLN A 89 6.92 9.17 14.52
C GLN A 89 7.85 7.97 14.37
N SER A 90 7.57 7.10 13.39
CA SER A 90 8.33 5.87 13.22
C SER A 90 9.65 6.08 12.48
N TYR A 91 9.69 6.99 11.50
CA TYR A 91 10.80 7.06 10.55
C TYR A 91 11.46 8.43 10.42
N SER A 92 11.07 9.44 11.22
CA SER A 92 11.63 10.80 11.10
C SER A 92 13.15 10.83 11.29
N LYS A 93 13.72 9.89 12.02
CA LYS A 93 15.16 9.80 12.26
C LYS A 93 15.87 8.87 11.28
N SER A 94 15.15 8.31 10.31
CA SER A 94 15.74 7.43 9.31
C SER A 94 16.61 8.23 8.34
N LYS A 95 17.69 7.57 7.86
CA LYS A 95 18.76 8.22 7.09
C LYS A 95 18.26 8.99 5.87
N TYR A 96 17.26 8.46 5.14
CA TYR A 96 16.77 9.07 3.89
C TYR A 96 15.37 9.68 4.02
N PHE A 97 14.89 9.88 5.24
CA PHE A 97 13.54 10.37 5.46
C PHE A 97 13.29 11.74 4.81
N ASN A 98 14.25 12.66 4.92
CA ASN A 98 14.10 14.00 4.36
C ASN A 98 13.95 14.02 2.83
N LEU A 99 14.47 13.00 2.14
CA LEU A 99 14.30 12.88 0.69
C LEU A 99 12.88 12.47 0.32
N ILE A 100 12.22 11.69 1.18
CA ILE A 100 10.87 11.19 0.95
C ILE A 100 9.81 12.21 1.37
N LYS A 101 10.08 12.94 2.46
CA LYS A 101 9.17 13.92 3.05
C LYS A 101 8.75 15.02 2.06
N ASN A 102 9.66 15.43 1.22
CA ASN A 102 9.44 16.46 0.21
C ASN A 102 8.94 15.82 -1.09
#